data_c7ea0fbf4d722272114825cb975853f7
#
_entry.id   c7ea0fbf4d722272114825cb975853f7
#
_cell.length_a   1.000
_cell.length_b   1.000
_cell.length_c   1.000
_cell.angle_alpha   90.00
_cell.angle_beta   90.00
_cell.angle_gamma   90.00
#
_symmetry.space_group_name_H-M   'P 1'
#
loop_
_entity.id
_entity.type
_entity.pdbx_description
1 polymer ?
#
loop_
_entity_poly.entity_id
_entity_poly.type
_entity_poly.pdbx_seq_one_letter_code
_entity_poly.pdbx_strand_id
1 'polypeptide(L)'
;MNLWPFKLIFHPGRQRPAPEQLIVTLLGAFVLISPFFLRPDPRLLGTHTQLLLPPCFFYRLTSFPCATCGATTSFTFLAHGNLMQSFLAHPLGWLAYLYLLALTLILGFAAVRRRRVHLEIKAGLTQVLVLIIVFWAAKLLAWYLPH
;
A
#
# COMPACT_ATOMS: atom_id res chain seq x y z
N MET A 1 -16.48 -9.42 -17.52
CA MET A 1 -15.61 -8.27 -17.18
C MET A 1 -15.00 -8.54 -15.79
N ASN A 2 -13.72 -8.94 -15.73
CA ASN A 2 -13.04 -9.17 -14.45
C ASN A 2 -12.58 -7.79 -13.92
N LEU A 3 -13.37 -7.22 -13.02
CA LEU A 3 -13.08 -5.92 -12.35
C LEU A 3 -11.94 -5.99 -11.32
N TRP A 4 -11.35 -7.16 -11.12
CA TRP A 4 -10.30 -7.37 -10.13
C TRP A 4 -8.92 -7.26 -10.78
N PRO A 5 -8.02 -6.38 -10.30
CA PRO A 5 -6.72 -6.12 -10.93
C PRO A 5 -5.75 -7.30 -10.83
N PHE A 6 -6.01 -8.27 -9.94
CA PHE A 6 -5.14 -9.44 -9.75
C PHE A 6 -5.98 -10.71 -9.76
N LYS A 7 -5.60 -11.67 -10.59
CA LYS A 7 -6.23 -12.97 -10.61
C LYS A 7 -5.51 -13.92 -9.67
N LEU A 8 -6.21 -14.33 -8.62
CA LEU A 8 -5.72 -15.36 -7.70
C LEU A 8 -6.11 -16.73 -8.23
N ILE A 9 -5.12 -17.54 -8.60
CA ILE A 9 -5.34 -18.91 -9.07
C ILE A 9 -5.00 -19.86 -7.94
N PHE A 10 -6.01 -20.53 -7.40
CA PHE A 10 -5.86 -21.57 -6.41
C PHE A 10 -5.61 -22.92 -7.07
N HIS A 11 -4.49 -23.54 -6.80
CA HIS A 11 -4.23 -24.92 -7.24
C HIS A 11 -4.92 -25.91 -6.30
N PRO A 12 -5.74 -26.84 -6.84
CA PRO A 12 -6.31 -27.90 -6.03
C PRO A 12 -5.20 -28.87 -5.56
N GLY A 13 -5.28 -29.26 -4.29
CA GLY A 13 -4.34 -30.20 -3.68
C GLY A 13 -3.48 -29.59 -2.57
N ARG A 14 -2.97 -30.48 -1.69
CA ARG A 14 -2.09 -30.09 -0.58
C ARG A 14 -0.66 -29.96 -1.11
N GLN A 15 -0.22 -28.75 -1.37
CA GLN A 15 1.12 -28.43 -1.85
C GLN A 15 1.85 -27.53 -0.86
N ARG A 16 3.20 -27.63 -0.84
CA ARG A 16 4.00 -26.66 -0.07
C ARG A 16 3.82 -25.28 -0.66
N PRO A 17 3.63 -24.24 0.18
CA PRO A 17 3.55 -22.87 -0.33
C PRO A 17 4.82 -22.53 -1.12
N ALA A 18 4.67 -21.78 -2.20
CA ALA A 18 5.82 -21.34 -2.97
C ALA A 18 6.64 -20.32 -2.16
N PRO A 19 7.98 -20.30 -2.27
CA PRO A 19 8.81 -19.37 -1.50
C PRO A 19 8.43 -17.91 -1.77
N GLU A 20 8.04 -17.57 -2.98
CA GLU A 20 7.51 -16.25 -3.34
C GLU A 20 6.25 -15.88 -2.55
N GLN A 21 5.33 -16.84 -2.36
CA GLN A 21 4.10 -16.63 -1.57
C GLN A 21 4.44 -16.31 -0.10
N LEU A 22 5.40 -17.01 0.48
CA LEU A 22 5.84 -16.75 1.85
C LEU A 22 6.52 -15.38 1.98
N ILE A 23 7.40 -15.02 1.03
CA ILE A 23 8.07 -13.72 1.02
C ILE A 23 7.04 -12.59 0.93
N VAL A 24 6.09 -12.67 -0.01
CA VAL A 24 5.04 -11.65 -0.16
C VAL A 24 4.18 -11.55 1.10
N THR A 25 3.84 -12.68 1.73
CA THR A 25 3.07 -12.69 2.98
C THR A 25 3.83 -12.02 4.12
N LEU A 26 5.12 -12.34 4.29
CA LEU A 26 5.96 -11.77 5.34
C LEU A 26 6.20 -10.27 5.13
N LEU A 27 6.47 -9.84 3.90
CA LEU A 27 6.61 -8.44 3.56
C LEU A 27 5.30 -7.68 3.77
N GLY A 28 4.17 -8.26 3.36
CA GLY A 28 2.85 -7.69 3.60
C GLY A 28 2.55 -7.52 5.08
N ALA A 29 2.83 -8.55 5.88
CA ALA A 29 2.68 -8.49 7.33
C ALA A 29 3.58 -7.41 7.96
N PHE A 30 4.84 -7.31 7.51
CA PHE A 30 5.75 -6.25 7.97
C PHE A 30 5.20 -4.84 7.67
N VAL A 31 4.72 -4.61 6.45
CA VAL A 31 4.14 -3.32 6.05
C VAL A 31 2.87 -2.99 6.83
N LEU A 32 2.05 -4.01 7.17
CA LEU A 32 0.82 -3.82 7.95
C LEU A 32 1.08 -3.57 9.44
N ILE A 33 2.12 -4.18 9.99
CA ILE A 33 2.44 -4.11 11.42
C ILE A 33 3.30 -2.87 11.74
N SER A 34 4.23 -2.50 10.85
CA SER A 34 5.15 -1.37 11.09
C SER A 34 4.45 -0.04 11.44
N PRO A 35 3.27 0.33 10.87
CA PRO A 35 2.59 1.57 11.21
C PRO A 35 2.15 1.70 12.67
N PHE A 36 1.95 0.60 13.38
CA PHE A 36 1.59 0.62 14.80
C PHE A 36 2.74 1.09 15.71
N PHE A 37 3.97 0.98 15.25
CA PHE A 37 5.17 1.41 15.97
C PHE A 37 5.65 2.80 15.57
N LEU A 38 5.07 3.37 14.52
CA LEU A 38 5.42 4.68 14.01
C LEU A 38 4.52 5.77 14.61
N ARG A 39 5.07 6.95 14.80
CA ARG A 39 4.29 8.13 15.21
C ARG A 39 3.81 8.85 13.94
N PRO A 40 2.50 9.12 13.82
CA PRO A 40 1.99 9.84 12.65
C PRO A 40 2.56 11.27 12.64
N ASP A 41 3.11 11.70 11.50
CA ASP A 41 3.62 13.06 11.34
C ASP A 41 2.43 14.02 11.12
N PRO A 42 2.28 15.06 11.97
CA PRO A 42 1.20 16.04 11.84
C PRO A 42 1.23 16.83 10.53
N ARG A 43 2.38 16.87 9.85
CA ARG A 43 2.53 17.48 8.52
C ARG A 43 1.95 16.63 7.40
N LEU A 44 1.35 15.49 7.71
CA LEU A 44 0.78 14.51 6.78
C LEU A 44 1.80 13.88 5.81
N LEU A 45 3.10 14.16 5.99
CA LEU A 45 4.21 13.69 5.16
C LEU A 45 5.40 13.32 6.03
N GLY A 46 6.20 12.36 5.59
CA GLY A 46 7.51 12.10 6.19
C GLY A 46 7.59 11.00 7.23
N THR A 47 6.49 10.35 7.63
CA THR A 47 6.52 9.26 8.64
C THR A 47 7.50 8.13 8.28
N HIS A 48 7.75 7.88 7.00
CA HIS A 48 8.71 6.85 6.54
C HIS A 48 10.17 7.12 6.97
N THR A 49 10.53 8.36 7.32
CA THR A 49 11.89 8.66 7.80
C THR A 49 12.17 8.02 9.16
N GLN A 50 11.15 7.70 9.94
CA GLN A 50 11.29 6.95 11.20
C GLN A 50 11.75 5.50 10.98
N LEU A 51 11.59 4.97 9.76
CA LEU A 51 12.12 3.67 9.32
C LEU A 51 13.56 3.76 8.77
N LEU A 52 14.28 4.83 9.07
CA LEU A 52 15.62 5.12 8.54
C LEU A 52 15.67 5.23 7.01
N LEU A 53 14.51 5.44 6.38
CA LEU A 53 14.44 5.67 4.94
C LEU A 53 14.76 7.14 4.64
N PRO A 54 15.48 7.41 3.54
CA PRO A 54 15.79 8.78 3.15
C PRO A 54 14.49 9.56 2.86
N PRO A 55 14.47 10.87 3.13
CA PRO A 55 13.33 11.71 2.77
C PRO A 55 13.10 11.68 1.26
N CYS A 56 11.86 11.88 0.85
CA CYS A 56 11.48 11.80 -0.56
C CYS A 56 12.34 12.72 -1.43
N PHE A 57 13.11 12.16 -2.33
CA PHE A 57 14.01 12.88 -3.23
C PHE A 57 13.23 13.87 -4.12
N PHE A 58 12.08 13.46 -4.64
CA PHE A 58 11.22 14.31 -5.47
C PHE A 58 10.73 15.54 -4.68
N TYR A 59 10.28 15.36 -3.44
CA TYR A 59 9.84 16.46 -2.58
C TYR A 59 10.98 17.42 -2.27
N ARG A 60 12.19 16.91 -2.04
CA ARG A 60 13.38 17.76 -1.78
C ARG A 60 13.78 18.62 -2.98
N LEU A 61 13.62 18.11 -4.21
CA LEU A 61 14.00 18.83 -5.42
C LEU A 61 12.94 19.83 -5.88
N THR A 62 11.67 19.44 -5.78
CA THR A 62 10.56 20.19 -6.42
C THR A 62 9.67 20.90 -5.42
N SER A 63 9.79 20.60 -4.11
CA SER A 63 8.85 21.01 -3.06
C SER A 63 7.41 20.49 -3.26
N PHE A 64 7.18 19.65 -4.26
CA PHE A 64 5.88 19.02 -4.54
C PHE A 64 5.83 17.60 -3.99
N PRO A 65 4.67 17.15 -3.46
CA PRO A 65 4.52 15.78 -2.99
C PRO A 65 4.54 14.80 -4.17
N CYS A 66 5.34 13.73 -4.07
CA CYS A 66 5.31 12.65 -5.06
C CYS A 66 4.01 11.82 -4.96
N ALA A 67 3.79 10.92 -5.93
CA ALA A 67 2.58 10.10 -6.00
C ALA A 67 2.31 9.27 -4.73
N THR A 68 3.37 8.81 -4.07
CA THR A 68 3.30 7.98 -2.85
C THR A 68 3.56 8.75 -1.57
N CYS A 69 3.85 10.06 -1.65
CA CYS A 69 4.06 10.89 -0.47
C CYS A 69 2.81 10.93 0.40
N GLY A 70 2.96 10.62 1.69
CA GLY A 70 1.88 10.53 2.64
C GLY A 70 1.26 9.12 2.77
N ALA A 71 1.61 8.15 1.92
CA ALA A 71 1.08 6.79 2.04
C ALA A 71 1.43 6.14 3.39
N THR A 72 2.70 6.18 3.81
CA THR A 72 3.12 5.65 5.12
C THR A 72 2.46 6.41 6.26
N THR A 73 2.32 7.73 6.14
CA THR A 73 1.62 8.57 7.12
C THR A 73 0.14 8.21 7.20
N SER A 74 -0.51 7.99 6.05
CA SER A 74 -1.90 7.50 5.98
C SER A 74 -2.07 6.15 6.69
N PHE A 75 -1.17 5.20 6.44
CA PHE A 75 -1.16 3.89 7.11
C PHE A 75 -1.01 4.04 8.62
N THR A 76 -0.13 4.93 9.07
CA THR A 76 0.11 5.17 10.49
C THR A 76 -1.11 5.81 11.16
N PHE A 77 -1.74 6.81 10.56
CA PHE A 77 -3.00 7.36 11.06
C PHE A 77 -4.10 6.33 11.13
N LEU A 78 -4.20 5.46 10.09
CA LEU A 78 -5.18 4.38 10.08
C LEU A 78 -4.96 3.37 11.20
N ALA A 79 -3.71 2.96 11.43
CA ALA A 79 -3.33 2.05 12.52
C ALA A 79 -3.65 2.63 13.91
N HIS A 80 -3.64 3.95 14.06
CA HIS A 80 -4.02 4.65 15.29
C HIS A 80 -5.51 5.05 15.35
N GLY A 81 -6.34 4.58 14.40
CA GLY A 81 -7.78 4.82 14.38
C GLY A 81 -8.20 6.21 13.88
N ASN A 82 -7.28 7.01 13.36
CA ASN A 82 -7.57 8.36 12.90
C ASN A 82 -7.85 8.40 11.39
N LEU A 83 -9.08 8.00 11.02
CA LEU A 83 -9.51 7.85 9.63
C LEU A 83 -9.46 9.17 8.85
N MET A 84 -9.86 10.28 9.46
CA MET A 84 -9.90 11.58 8.80
C MET A 84 -8.48 12.02 8.40
N GLN A 85 -7.52 11.95 9.32
CA GLN A 85 -6.13 12.31 9.03
C GLN A 85 -5.48 11.35 8.03
N SER A 86 -5.84 10.07 8.11
CA SER A 86 -5.41 9.08 7.12
C SER A 86 -5.87 9.45 5.71
N PHE A 87 -7.13 9.84 5.56
CA PHE A 87 -7.68 10.27 4.27
C PHE A 87 -7.04 11.56 3.77
N LEU A 88 -6.80 12.54 4.65
CA LEU A 88 -6.14 13.80 4.29
C LEU A 88 -4.68 13.58 3.89
N ALA A 89 -3.96 12.66 4.56
CA ALA A 89 -2.59 12.34 4.20
C ALA A 89 -2.49 11.67 2.83
N HIS A 90 -3.36 10.69 2.56
CA HIS A 90 -3.41 10.02 1.27
C HIS A 90 -4.75 9.30 1.08
N PRO A 91 -5.69 9.84 0.29
CA PRO A 91 -7.03 9.26 0.14
C PRO A 91 -7.06 7.81 -0.36
N LEU A 92 -6.12 7.43 -1.25
CA LEU A 92 -5.97 6.04 -1.69
C LEU A 92 -5.20 5.16 -0.68
N GLY A 93 -4.56 5.75 0.33
CA GLY A 93 -3.75 5.01 1.30
C GLY A 93 -4.57 4.00 2.08
N TRP A 94 -5.72 4.40 2.59
CA TRP A 94 -6.59 3.50 3.36
C TRP A 94 -7.14 2.34 2.52
N LEU A 95 -7.48 2.59 1.24
CA LEU A 95 -7.87 1.51 0.31
C LEU A 95 -6.72 0.55 0.06
N ALA A 96 -5.51 1.08 -0.17
CA ALA A 96 -4.31 0.28 -0.36
C ALA A 96 -3.99 -0.55 0.88
N TYR A 97 -4.17 0.01 2.08
CA TYR A 97 -3.96 -0.70 3.34
C TYR A 97 -4.94 -1.85 3.51
N LEU A 98 -6.24 -1.61 3.28
CA LEU A 98 -7.27 -2.66 3.36
C LEU A 98 -7.07 -3.75 2.31
N TYR A 99 -6.68 -3.35 1.10
CA TYR A 99 -6.34 -4.30 0.05
C TYR A 99 -5.13 -5.17 0.42
N LEU A 100 -4.06 -4.56 0.93
CA LEU A 100 -2.87 -5.27 1.40
C LEU A 100 -3.19 -6.21 2.57
N LEU A 101 -4.07 -5.78 3.48
CA LEU A 101 -4.56 -6.60 4.59
C LEU A 101 -5.28 -7.85 4.06
N ALA A 102 -6.25 -7.67 3.17
CA ALA A 102 -6.99 -8.77 2.57
C ALA A 102 -6.06 -9.74 1.83
N LEU A 103 -5.14 -9.21 1.01
CA LEU A 103 -4.17 -10.02 0.27
C LEU A 103 -3.26 -10.83 1.22
N THR A 104 -2.72 -10.18 2.25
CA THR A 104 -1.83 -10.84 3.23
C THR A 104 -2.57 -11.93 4.00
N LEU A 105 -3.83 -11.69 4.39
CA LEU A 105 -4.65 -12.70 5.06
C LEU A 105 -4.96 -13.89 4.13
N ILE A 106 -5.32 -13.65 2.87
CA ILE A 106 -5.60 -14.70 1.90
C ILE A 106 -4.36 -15.56 1.64
N LEU A 107 -3.21 -14.92 1.40
CA LEU A 107 -1.95 -15.63 1.13
C LEU A 107 -1.46 -16.39 2.37
N GLY A 108 -1.55 -15.78 3.56
CA GLY A 108 -1.19 -16.40 4.84
C GLY A 108 -2.08 -17.60 5.14
N PHE A 109 -3.41 -17.47 5.00
CA PHE A 109 -4.33 -18.57 5.19
C PHE A 109 -4.08 -19.71 4.19
N ALA A 110 -3.83 -19.39 2.92
CA ALA A 110 -3.50 -20.39 1.91
C ALA A 110 -2.18 -21.09 2.24
N ALA A 111 -1.17 -20.38 2.74
CA ALA A 111 0.09 -20.95 3.17
C ALA A 111 -0.08 -21.94 4.35
N VAL A 112 -0.86 -21.58 5.37
CA VAL A 112 -1.20 -22.46 6.51
C VAL A 112 -1.96 -23.70 6.02
N ARG A 113 -2.88 -23.54 5.09
CA ARG A 113 -3.63 -24.65 4.47
C ARG A 113 -2.82 -25.46 3.45
N ARG A 114 -1.52 -25.14 3.29
CA ARG A 114 -0.63 -25.77 2.29
C ARG A 114 -1.22 -25.75 0.88
N ARG A 115 -1.73 -24.60 0.46
CA ARG A 115 -2.23 -24.36 -0.89
C ARG A 115 -1.31 -23.36 -1.61
N ARG A 116 -0.98 -23.65 -2.85
CA ARG A 116 -0.28 -22.70 -3.71
C ARG A 116 -1.27 -21.70 -4.31
N VAL A 117 -0.91 -20.44 -4.24
CA VAL A 117 -1.65 -19.35 -4.90
C VAL A 117 -0.68 -18.67 -5.86
N HIS A 118 -1.04 -18.65 -7.13
CA HIS A 118 -0.35 -17.84 -8.13
C HIS A 118 -1.02 -16.49 -8.29
N LEU A 119 -0.20 -15.44 -8.24
CA LEU A 119 -0.60 -14.07 -8.47
C LEU A 119 -0.31 -13.72 -9.94
N GLU A 120 -1.35 -13.59 -10.75
CA GLU A 120 -1.20 -13.00 -12.09
C GLU A 120 -1.24 -11.47 -11.98
N ILE A 121 -0.05 -10.86 -12.01
CA ILE A 121 0.13 -9.42 -11.78
C ILE A 121 -0.08 -8.60 -13.06
N LYS A 122 0.06 -9.22 -14.24
CA LYS A 122 0.17 -8.51 -15.53
C LYS A 122 -1.04 -7.63 -15.89
N ALA A 123 -2.25 -8.07 -15.63
CA ALA A 123 -3.45 -7.32 -16.03
C ALA A 123 -3.78 -6.14 -15.09
N GLY A 124 -3.39 -6.23 -13.83
CA GLY A 124 -3.73 -5.22 -12.83
C GLY A 124 -2.70 -4.10 -12.69
N LEU A 125 -1.46 -4.35 -13.11
CA LEU A 125 -0.38 -3.36 -12.94
C LEU A 125 -0.66 -2.07 -13.71
N THR A 126 -1.16 -2.18 -14.94
CA THR A 126 -1.51 -1.01 -15.78
C THR A 126 -2.63 -0.19 -15.15
N GLN A 127 -3.67 -0.84 -14.64
CA GLN A 127 -4.80 -0.15 -13.99
C GLN A 127 -4.36 0.57 -12.72
N VAL A 128 -3.54 -0.09 -11.90
CA VAL A 128 -2.98 0.51 -10.67
C VAL A 128 -2.08 1.69 -11.01
N LEU A 129 -1.23 1.59 -12.02
CA LEU A 129 -0.38 2.69 -12.47
C LEU A 129 -1.19 3.89 -12.96
N VAL A 130 -2.23 3.66 -13.77
CA VAL A 130 -3.13 4.72 -14.25
C VAL A 130 -3.82 5.41 -13.07
N LEU A 131 -4.35 4.66 -12.12
CA LEU A 131 -4.98 5.23 -10.91
C LEU A 131 -4.00 6.06 -10.08
N ILE A 132 -2.77 5.59 -9.91
CA ILE A 132 -1.72 6.32 -9.19
C ILE A 132 -1.40 7.63 -9.91
N ILE A 133 -1.25 7.62 -11.24
CA ILE A 133 -0.95 8.81 -12.04
C ILE A 133 -2.10 9.82 -11.98
N VAL A 134 -3.33 9.38 -12.20
CA VAL A 134 -4.52 10.24 -12.15
C VAL A 134 -4.66 10.88 -10.76
N PHE A 135 -4.49 10.08 -9.72
CA PHE A 135 -4.56 10.57 -8.35
C PHE A 135 -3.43 11.56 -8.03
N TRP A 136 -2.21 11.29 -8.50
CA TRP A 136 -1.08 12.19 -8.33
C TRP A 136 -1.32 13.53 -9.04
N ALA A 137 -1.83 13.51 -10.27
CA ALA A 137 -2.20 14.71 -11.00
C ALA A 137 -3.26 15.54 -10.25
N ALA A 138 -4.29 14.88 -9.69
CA ALA A 138 -5.30 15.54 -8.88
C ALA A 138 -4.72 16.15 -7.59
N LYS A 139 -3.79 15.44 -6.93
CA LYS A 139 -3.09 15.93 -5.74
C LYS A 139 -2.20 17.14 -6.03
N LEU A 140 -1.49 17.13 -7.16
CA LEU A 140 -0.70 18.29 -7.60
C LEU A 140 -1.60 19.49 -7.89
N LEU A 141 -2.73 19.28 -8.56
CA LEU A 141 -3.71 20.32 -8.84
C LEU A 141 -4.27 20.94 -7.54
N ALA A 142 -4.64 20.09 -6.58
CA ALA A 142 -5.11 20.53 -5.26
C ALA A 142 -4.03 21.31 -4.48
N TRP A 143 -2.76 20.90 -4.61
CA TRP A 143 -1.63 21.61 -3.99
C TRP A 143 -1.36 22.98 -4.62
N TYR A 144 -1.65 23.12 -5.91
CA TYR A 144 -1.42 24.36 -6.66
C TYR A 144 -2.54 25.39 -6.49
N LEU A 145 -3.74 24.96 -6.07
CA LEU A 145 -4.84 25.87 -5.75
C LEU A 145 -4.52 26.60 -4.43
N PRO A 146 -4.47 27.96 -4.43
CA PRO A 146 -4.14 28.72 -3.23
C PRO A 146 -5.22 28.50 -2.14
N HIS A 147 -4.76 28.16 -0.95
CA HIS A 147 -5.56 28.26 0.25
C HIS A 147 -5.60 29.69 0.76
#